data_4d70f8289012c1ea7ce17a6cd4aadb74
#
_entry.id   4d70f8289012c1ea7ce17a6cd4aadb74
#
_cell.length_a   1.000
_cell.length_b   1.000
_cell.length_c   1.000
_cell.angle_alpha   90.00
_cell.angle_beta   90.00
_cell.angle_gamma   90.00
#
_symmetry.space_group_name_H-M   'P 1'
#
loop_
_entity.id
_entity.type
_entity.pdbx_description
1 polymer ?
#
loop_
_entity_poly.entity_id
_entity_poly.type
_entity_poly.pdbx_seq_one_letter_code
_entity_poly.pdbx_strand_id
1 'polypeptide(L)'
;GSAGSTSASRQTWMSGGAVNAACELVRALIFEHVAAVHSCSVVDLFIDHTDVVDSATGRRFDVAGACVDVSFDETAVYRHPETSEIDENGQGNCHTAFAFVAHRAVVDVDPQLGLVKVVQIATAQDVGVALNPLSVMGQIEGGIAQGLGMALMEEIIQVDGVIRNGNFTDYLLPTFLDMPPVVATLIEQPDPLAPLGAKGVGEPPCISSTPAIVAAIRDALAQAGVDAPLNRVPVRPGDICL
;
A
#
# COMPACT_ATOMS: atom_id res chain seq x y z
N GLY A 1 -13.46 11.69 15.96
CA GLY A 1 -13.96 11.50 14.60
C GLY A 1 -13.59 10.13 14.05
N SER A 2 -14.12 9.80 12.90
CA SER A 2 -13.82 8.55 12.21
C SER A 2 -13.04 8.83 10.94
N ALA A 3 -11.98 8.06 10.69
CA ALA A 3 -11.26 8.06 9.41
C ALA A 3 -12.00 7.25 8.31
N GLY A 4 -13.13 6.66 8.64
CA GLY A 4 -13.86 5.74 7.79
C GLY A 4 -13.21 4.35 7.72
N SER A 5 -13.53 3.59 6.67
CA SER A 5 -12.94 2.27 6.48
C SER A 5 -11.46 2.32 6.05
N THR A 6 -10.70 1.29 6.39
CA THR A 6 -9.34 1.05 5.89
C THR A 6 -9.43 0.42 4.48
N SER A 7 -9.98 1.15 3.52
CA SER A 7 -10.13 0.74 2.13
C SER A 7 -9.48 1.75 1.20
N ALA A 8 -9.27 1.39 -0.06
CA ALA A 8 -8.57 2.20 -1.06
C ALA A 8 -7.15 2.58 -0.64
N SER A 9 -6.53 1.77 0.23
CA SER A 9 -5.15 1.96 0.74
C SER A 9 -4.88 3.37 1.29
N ARG A 10 -5.91 4.02 1.87
CA ARG A 10 -5.92 5.44 2.25
C ARG A 10 -5.57 5.74 3.70
N GLN A 11 -5.19 4.74 4.50
CA GLN A 11 -5.01 4.94 5.95
C GLN A 11 -3.89 5.94 6.26
N THR A 12 -2.76 5.86 5.56
CA THR A 12 -1.66 6.83 5.70
C THR A 12 -2.12 8.23 5.29
N TRP A 13 -2.97 8.36 4.28
CA TRP A 13 -3.55 9.64 3.89
C TRP A 13 -4.45 10.24 4.97
N MET A 14 -5.43 9.49 5.44
CA MET A 14 -6.47 10.00 6.33
C MET A 14 -5.98 10.10 7.77
N SER A 15 -5.61 8.97 8.38
CA SER A 15 -5.14 8.96 9.77
C SER A 15 -3.76 9.59 9.90
N GLY A 16 -2.84 9.27 9.00
CA GLY A 16 -1.50 9.88 8.98
C GLY A 16 -1.57 11.39 8.75
N GLY A 17 -2.45 11.87 7.86
CA GLY A 17 -2.68 13.29 7.63
C GLY A 17 -3.21 14.01 8.87
N ALA A 18 -4.14 13.39 9.61
CA ALA A 18 -4.66 13.95 10.85
C ALA A 18 -3.60 14.01 11.95
N VAL A 19 -2.80 12.94 12.09
CA VAL A 19 -1.67 12.92 13.04
C VAL A 19 -0.65 13.99 12.68
N ASN A 20 -0.26 14.08 11.41
CA ASN A 20 0.70 15.10 10.96
C ASN A 20 0.19 16.52 11.25
N ALA A 21 -1.07 16.81 10.95
CA ALA A 21 -1.66 18.13 11.22
C ALA A 21 -1.69 18.46 12.72
N ALA A 22 -2.01 17.50 13.59
CA ALA A 22 -1.99 17.70 15.03
C ALA A 22 -0.56 17.90 15.56
N CYS A 23 0.40 17.13 15.05
CA CYS A 23 1.82 17.30 15.39
C CYS A 23 2.36 18.68 14.99
N GLU A 24 1.96 19.21 13.84
CA GLU A 24 2.35 20.55 13.41
C GLU A 24 1.86 21.64 14.37
N LEU A 25 0.61 21.52 14.86
CA LEU A 25 0.07 22.44 15.86
C LEU A 25 0.88 22.37 17.18
N VAL A 26 1.10 21.18 17.71
CA VAL A 26 1.86 20.99 18.95
C VAL A 26 3.31 21.47 18.77
N ARG A 27 3.92 21.20 17.60
CA ARG A 27 5.27 21.70 17.29
C ARG A 27 5.35 23.23 17.35
N ALA A 28 4.36 23.92 16.80
CA ALA A 28 4.30 25.37 16.82
C ALA A 28 4.25 25.90 18.27
N LEU A 29 3.40 25.29 19.12
CA LEU A 29 3.29 25.66 20.53
C LEU A 29 4.57 25.40 21.30
N ILE A 30 5.28 24.29 21.03
CA ILE A 30 6.59 24.01 21.62
C ILE A 30 7.60 25.12 21.24
N PHE A 31 7.62 25.50 19.96
CA PHE A 31 8.54 26.55 19.49
C PHE A 31 8.22 27.91 20.11
N GLU A 32 6.96 28.28 20.22
CA GLU A 32 6.52 29.50 20.89
C GLU A 32 6.95 29.51 22.35
N HIS A 33 6.75 28.40 23.05
CA HIS A 33 7.13 28.25 24.44
C HIS A 33 8.65 28.36 24.62
N VAL A 34 9.45 27.62 23.85
CA VAL A 34 10.92 27.67 23.90
C VAL A 34 11.43 29.07 23.56
N ALA A 35 10.87 29.72 22.56
CA ALA A 35 11.24 31.07 22.18
C ALA A 35 11.00 32.08 23.32
N ALA A 36 9.84 31.98 23.98
CA ALA A 36 9.47 32.83 25.11
C ALA A 36 10.40 32.63 26.32
N VAL A 37 10.69 31.38 26.68
CA VAL A 37 11.55 31.05 27.86
C VAL A 37 13.00 31.42 27.60
N HIS A 38 13.50 31.22 26.39
CA HIS A 38 14.93 31.37 26.09
C HIS A 38 15.27 32.63 25.29
N SER A 39 14.29 33.50 25.02
CA SER A 39 14.45 34.77 24.30
C SER A 39 15.11 34.59 22.92
N CYS A 40 14.64 33.60 22.14
CA CYS A 40 15.07 33.36 20.77
C CYS A 40 13.90 33.53 19.80
N SER A 41 14.20 33.53 18.50
CA SER A 41 13.19 33.71 17.45
C SER A 41 12.58 32.39 17.05
N VAL A 42 11.23 32.30 17.00
CA VAL A 42 10.51 31.09 16.58
C VAL A 42 10.92 30.65 15.17
N VAL A 43 11.22 31.57 14.24
CA VAL A 43 11.57 31.24 12.85
C VAL A 43 12.93 30.55 12.71
N ASP A 44 13.79 30.66 13.71
CA ASP A 44 15.11 30.04 13.73
C ASP A 44 15.10 28.66 14.41
N LEU A 45 13.93 28.23 14.95
CA LEU A 45 13.80 26.96 15.65
C LEU A 45 13.46 25.80 14.73
N PHE A 46 14.09 24.67 14.97
CA PHE A 46 13.73 23.39 14.35
C PHE A 46 13.94 22.24 15.35
N ILE A 47 13.29 21.09 15.09
CA ILE A 47 13.48 19.88 15.90
C ILE A 47 14.61 19.05 15.29
N ASP A 48 15.55 18.65 16.12
CA ASP A 48 16.59 17.69 15.81
C ASP A 48 16.59 16.59 16.90
N HIS A 49 16.05 15.43 16.56
CA HIS A 49 15.80 14.30 17.48
C HIS A 49 14.90 14.71 18.65
N THR A 50 15.46 14.81 19.84
CA THR A 50 14.76 15.17 21.09
C THR A 50 14.88 16.64 21.45
N ASP A 51 15.66 17.41 20.68
CA ASP A 51 15.97 18.81 20.99
C ASP A 51 15.27 19.77 20.01
N VAL A 52 14.90 20.92 20.54
CA VAL A 52 14.66 22.12 19.73
C VAL A 52 16.02 22.84 19.60
N VAL A 53 16.38 23.16 18.36
CA VAL A 53 17.64 23.78 18.00
C VAL A 53 17.39 25.18 17.44
N ASP A 54 18.09 26.18 17.97
CA ASP A 54 18.12 27.52 17.41
C ASP A 54 19.24 27.60 16.37
N SER A 55 18.86 27.71 15.11
CA SER A 55 19.78 27.73 13.97
C SER A 55 20.66 28.99 13.93
N ALA A 56 20.21 30.10 14.53
CA ALA A 56 20.97 31.35 14.57
C ALA A 56 22.14 31.31 15.58
N THR A 57 21.98 30.57 16.68
CA THR A 57 22.97 30.53 17.76
C THR A 57 23.59 29.14 17.97
N GLY A 58 23.00 28.09 17.41
CA GLY A 58 23.41 26.71 17.67
C GLY A 58 23.01 26.16 19.04
N ARG A 59 22.23 26.92 19.83
CA ARG A 59 21.75 26.46 21.14
C ARG A 59 20.76 25.31 20.97
N ARG A 60 20.84 24.35 21.88
CA ARG A 60 19.97 23.17 21.93
C ARG A 60 19.18 23.18 23.24
N PHE A 61 17.90 22.83 23.13
CA PHE A 61 16.97 22.77 24.26
C PHE A 61 16.30 21.40 24.22
N ASP A 62 16.56 20.55 25.22
CA ASP A 62 15.85 19.30 25.38
C ASP A 62 14.34 19.56 25.52
N VAL A 63 13.52 19.00 24.66
CA VAL A 63 12.06 19.23 24.64
C VAL A 63 11.43 18.81 25.97
N ALA A 64 11.83 17.67 26.53
CA ALA A 64 11.26 17.17 27.75
C ALA A 64 11.57 18.12 28.95
N GLY A 65 12.81 18.60 29.04
CA GLY A 65 13.20 19.58 30.06
C GLY A 65 12.54 20.94 29.86
N ALA A 66 12.44 21.42 28.64
CA ALA A 66 11.83 22.70 28.32
C ALA A 66 10.31 22.72 28.58
N CYS A 67 9.64 21.56 28.49
CA CYS A 67 8.18 21.42 28.62
C CYS A 67 7.74 20.75 29.94
N VAL A 68 8.59 20.67 30.95
CA VAL A 68 8.32 19.95 32.20
C VAL A 68 7.06 20.44 32.94
N ASP A 69 6.80 21.73 32.89
CA ASP A 69 5.69 22.40 33.58
C ASP A 69 4.52 22.79 32.64
N VAL A 70 4.60 22.37 31.39
CA VAL A 70 3.62 22.74 30.34
C VAL A 70 3.08 21.48 29.65
N SER A 71 1.79 21.44 29.44
CA SER A 71 1.13 20.40 28.64
C SER A 71 0.48 21.03 27.42
N PHE A 72 0.71 20.44 26.26
CA PHE A 72 0.06 20.84 25.01
C PHE A 72 -0.92 19.74 24.59
N ASP A 73 -2.15 20.14 24.32
CA ASP A 73 -3.24 19.24 23.87
C ASP A 73 -3.97 19.91 22.71
N GLU A 74 -3.72 19.42 21.49
CA GLU A 74 -4.26 19.98 20.28
C GLU A 74 -5.00 18.93 19.47
N THR A 75 -6.09 19.37 18.84
CA THR A 75 -6.90 18.54 17.94
C THR A 75 -6.90 19.13 16.54
N ALA A 76 -6.52 18.36 15.55
CA ALA A 76 -6.60 18.72 14.16
C ALA A 76 -7.60 17.83 13.39
N VAL A 77 -8.24 18.40 12.39
CA VAL A 77 -9.09 17.68 11.44
C VAL A 77 -8.46 17.75 10.07
N TYR A 78 -8.03 16.59 9.56
CA TYR A 78 -7.54 16.47 8.18
C TYR A 78 -8.71 16.15 7.24
N ARG A 79 -8.72 16.78 6.08
CA ARG A 79 -9.62 16.50 4.97
C ARG A 79 -8.80 16.31 3.70
N HIS A 80 -9.11 15.26 2.95
CA HIS A 80 -8.52 15.09 1.61
C HIS A 80 -9.02 16.20 0.66
N PRO A 81 -8.33 16.45 -0.46
CA PRO A 81 -8.83 17.36 -1.52
C PRO A 81 -10.24 16.97 -1.97
N GLU A 82 -11.00 17.97 -2.42
CA GLU A 82 -12.37 17.75 -2.87
C GLU A 82 -12.43 16.81 -4.07
N THR A 83 -13.42 15.94 -4.07
CA THR A 83 -13.75 15.04 -5.17
C THR A 83 -15.15 15.36 -5.69
N SER A 84 -15.41 15.05 -6.95
CA SER A 84 -16.74 15.10 -7.54
C SER A 84 -17.32 13.70 -7.73
N GLU A 85 -18.64 13.60 -7.72
CA GLU A 85 -19.30 12.37 -8.12
C GLU A 85 -19.08 12.06 -9.61
N ILE A 86 -19.19 10.79 -9.97
CA ILE A 86 -19.17 10.35 -11.36
C ILE A 86 -20.52 10.67 -12.00
N ASP A 87 -20.49 11.27 -13.17
CA ASP A 87 -21.71 11.58 -13.94
C ASP A 87 -22.30 10.33 -14.62
N GLU A 88 -23.41 10.51 -15.33
CA GLU A 88 -24.10 9.44 -16.06
C GLU A 88 -23.28 8.77 -17.15
N ASN A 89 -22.21 9.43 -17.63
CA ASN A 89 -21.27 8.91 -18.61
C ASN A 89 -20.03 8.25 -17.95
N GLY A 90 -20.00 8.13 -16.63
CA GLY A 90 -18.89 7.59 -15.86
C GLY A 90 -17.69 8.54 -15.75
N GLN A 91 -17.88 9.85 -15.96
CA GLN A 91 -16.85 10.87 -15.88
C GLN A 91 -16.95 11.67 -14.58
N GLY A 92 -15.83 11.98 -13.95
CA GLY A 92 -15.76 12.77 -12.75
C GLY A 92 -14.40 12.69 -12.05
N ASN A 93 -14.12 13.64 -11.18
CA ASN A 93 -12.91 13.65 -10.35
C ASN A 93 -13.20 12.95 -9.00
N CYS A 94 -13.42 11.64 -9.03
CA CYS A 94 -13.80 10.84 -7.86
C CYS A 94 -12.61 10.33 -7.02
N HIS A 95 -11.37 10.57 -7.48
CA HIS A 95 -10.15 10.13 -6.81
C HIS A 95 -9.17 11.28 -6.62
N THR A 96 -8.48 11.30 -5.47
CA THR A 96 -7.48 12.34 -5.14
C THR A 96 -6.05 11.90 -5.37
N ALA A 97 -5.81 10.58 -5.44
CA ALA A 97 -4.48 10.02 -5.60
C ALA A 97 -4.49 8.80 -6.51
N PHE A 98 -3.39 8.57 -7.18
CA PHE A 98 -3.17 7.43 -8.06
C PHE A 98 -1.81 6.81 -7.74
N ALA A 99 -1.79 5.49 -7.54
CA ALA A 99 -0.57 4.70 -7.44
C ALA A 99 -0.42 3.87 -8.72
N PHE A 100 0.77 3.87 -9.28
CA PHE A 100 1.07 3.11 -10.50
C PHE A 100 1.88 1.88 -10.14
N VAL A 101 1.57 0.76 -10.79
CA VAL A 101 2.25 -0.51 -10.55
C VAL A 101 2.39 -1.30 -11.85
N ALA A 102 3.52 -1.96 -12.00
CA ALA A 102 3.76 -2.93 -13.06
C ALA A 102 4.25 -4.25 -12.47
N HIS A 103 3.73 -5.37 -12.97
CA HIS A 103 4.17 -6.71 -12.62
C HIS A 103 4.63 -7.50 -13.83
N ARG A 104 5.64 -8.33 -13.63
CA ARG A 104 6.09 -9.37 -14.55
C ARG A 104 6.13 -10.68 -13.78
N ALA A 105 5.42 -11.68 -14.27
CA ALA A 105 5.47 -13.03 -13.75
C ALA A 105 6.30 -13.94 -14.68
N VAL A 106 6.99 -14.91 -14.09
CA VAL A 106 7.63 -16.04 -14.78
C VAL A 106 7.01 -17.30 -14.24
N VAL A 107 6.54 -18.18 -15.12
CA VAL A 107 5.86 -19.42 -14.76
C VAL A 107 6.45 -20.61 -15.47
N ASP A 108 6.41 -21.78 -14.80
CA ASP A 108 6.55 -23.09 -15.43
C ASP A 108 5.16 -23.70 -15.53
N VAL A 109 4.79 -24.19 -16.71
CA VAL A 109 3.50 -24.81 -16.97
C VAL A 109 3.71 -26.22 -17.53
N ASP A 110 3.08 -27.21 -16.89
CA ASP A 110 2.95 -28.56 -17.43
C ASP A 110 1.57 -28.72 -18.08
N PRO A 111 1.46 -28.68 -19.42
CA PRO A 111 0.17 -28.74 -20.11
C PRO A 111 -0.46 -30.14 -20.09
N GLN A 112 0.29 -31.21 -19.77
CA GLN A 112 -0.25 -32.56 -19.65
C GLN A 112 -0.94 -32.77 -18.30
N LEU A 113 -0.37 -32.24 -17.23
CA LEU A 113 -0.91 -32.35 -15.88
C LEU A 113 -1.74 -31.13 -15.48
N GLY A 114 -1.70 -30.05 -16.25
CA GLY A 114 -2.36 -28.78 -15.93
C GLY A 114 -1.74 -28.07 -14.72
N LEU A 115 -0.47 -28.36 -14.39
CA LEU A 115 0.21 -27.78 -13.25
C LEU A 115 0.89 -26.47 -13.62
N VAL A 116 0.76 -25.48 -12.75
CA VAL A 116 1.39 -24.19 -12.86
C VAL A 116 2.25 -23.93 -11.62
N LYS A 117 3.51 -23.54 -11.84
CA LYS A 117 4.39 -23.03 -10.78
C LYS A 117 4.80 -21.62 -11.14
N VAL A 118 4.51 -20.66 -10.26
CA VAL A 118 5.07 -19.31 -10.40
C VAL A 118 6.51 -19.34 -9.91
N VAL A 119 7.45 -19.03 -10.80
CA VAL A 119 8.90 -19.13 -10.55
C VAL A 119 9.47 -17.84 -9.98
N GLN A 120 8.96 -16.69 -10.46
CA GLN A 120 9.39 -15.37 -10.03
C GLN A 120 8.30 -14.34 -10.30
N ILE A 121 8.20 -13.33 -9.42
CA ILE A 121 7.45 -12.11 -9.69
C ILE A 121 8.40 -10.93 -9.53
N ALA A 122 8.53 -10.11 -10.57
CA ALA A 122 9.18 -8.80 -10.49
C ALA A 122 8.10 -7.72 -10.52
N THR A 123 8.29 -6.68 -9.72
CA THR A 123 7.34 -5.57 -9.63
C THR A 123 8.03 -4.23 -9.48
N ALA A 124 7.43 -3.18 -10.06
CA ALA A 124 7.77 -1.79 -9.82
C ALA A 124 6.54 -1.09 -9.24
N GLN A 125 6.68 -0.48 -8.08
CA GLN A 125 5.59 0.12 -7.30
C GLN A 125 5.87 1.59 -7.06
N ASP A 126 5.00 2.46 -7.54
CA ASP A 126 5.00 3.88 -7.18
C ASP A 126 4.34 4.05 -5.81
N VAL A 127 5.15 4.34 -4.82
CA VAL A 127 4.75 4.45 -3.40
C VAL A 127 4.76 5.90 -2.88
N GLY A 128 5.03 6.87 -3.78
CA GLY A 128 5.26 8.25 -3.38
C GLY A 128 6.53 8.37 -2.57
N VAL A 129 6.44 8.71 -1.30
CA VAL A 129 7.54 8.62 -0.33
C VAL A 129 7.40 7.34 0.48
N ALA A 130 8.43 6.52 0.51
CA ALA A 130 8.45 5.31 1.32
C ALA A 130 8.73 5.67 2.79
N LEU A 131 7.69 6.01 3.56
CA LEU A 131 7.82 6.39 4.97
C LEU A 131 8.45 5.30 5.84
N ASN A 132 8.18 4.05 5.51
CA ASN A 132 8.79 2.87 6.12
C ASN A 132 9.04 1.82 5.03
N PRO A 133 10.23 1.79 4.41
CA PRO A 133 10.53 0.87 3.30
C PRO A 133 10.32 -0.60 3.64
N LEU A 134 10.63 -1.03 4.89
CA LEU A 134 10.42 -2.42 5.30
C LEU A 134 8.94 -2.79 5.34
N SER A 135 8.09 -1.91 5.88
CA SER A 135 6.64 -2.13 5.89
C SER A 135 6.05 -2.08 4.48
N VAL A 136 6.57 -1.21 3.62
CA VAL A 136 6.18 -1.14 2.20
C VAL A 136 6.47 -2.46 1.50
N MET A 137 7.68 -3.02 1.69
CA MET A 137 8.04 -4.32 1.14
C MET A 137 7.11 -5.43 1.63
N GLY A 138 6.79 -5.46 2.93
CA GLY A 138 5.84 -6.42 3.49
C GLY A 138 4.43 -6.30 2.89
N GLN A 139 3.96 -5.09 2.58
CA GLN A 139 2.68 -4.90 1.87
C GLN A 139 2.75 -5.40 0.43
N ILE A 140 3.86 -5.18 -0.27
CA ILE A 140 4.06 -5.66 -1.64
C ILE A 140 4.05 -7.18 -1.69
N GLU A 141 4.82 -7.83 -0.84
CA GLU A 141 4.88 -9.29 -0.78
C GLU A 141 3.54 -9.90 -0.39
N GLY A 142 2.86 -9.33 0.63
CA GLY A 142 1.55 -9.78 1.07
C GLY A 142 0.46 -9.59 0.01
N GLY A 143 0.46 -8.47 -0.71
CA GLY A 143 -0.47 -8.23 -1.81
C GLY A 143 -0.23 -9.18 -2.99
N ILE A 144 1.03 -9.48 -3.32
CA ILE A 144 1.38 -10.47 -4.35
C ILE A 144 0.90 -11.87 -3.93
N ALA A 145 1.02 -12.23 -2.65
CA ALA A 145 0.50 -13.51 -2.15
C ALA A 145 -1.02 -13.63 -2.37
N GLN A 146 -1.78 -12.59 -2.10
CA GLN A 146 -3.21 -12.55 -2.41
C GLN A 146 -3.46 -12.69 -3.92
N GLY A 147 -2.70 -11.98 -4.75
CA GLY A 147 -2.83 -12.06 -6.20
C GLY A 147 -2.49 -13.44 -6.78
N LEU A 148 -1.51 -14.12 -6.20
CA LEU A 148 -1.18 -15.51 -6.53
C LEU A 148 -2.34 -16.44 -6.12
N GLY A 149 -2.86 -16.28 -4.90
CA GLY A 149 -4.01 -17.03 -4.43
C GLY A 149 -5.22 -16.90 -5.37
N MET A 150 -5.59 -15.68 -5.73
CA MET A 150 -6.68 -15.43 -6.69
C MET A 150 -6.40 -16.00 -8.09
N ALA A 151 -5.13 -15.99 -8.51
CA ALA A 151 -4.79 -16.51 -9.84
C ALA A 151 -4.92 -18.03 -9.94
N LEU A 152 -4.59 -18.78 -8.87
CA LEU A 152 -4.35 -20.24 -8.95
C LEU A 152 -5.12 -21.09 -7.92
N MET A 153 -5.60 -20.52 -6.81
CA MET A 153 -6.02 -21.32 -5.64
C MET A 153 -7.39 -20.93 -5.09
N GLU A 154 -7.62 -19.62 -4.89
CA GLU A 154 -8.75 -19.13 -4.11
C GLU A 154 -10.03 -19.02 -4.93
N GLU A 155 -11.07 -19.71 -4.50
CA GLU A 155 -12.40 -19.63 -5.10
C GLU A 155 -13.47 -19.96 -4.04
N ILE A 156 -14.48 -19.11 -3.91
CA ILE A 156 -15.68 -19.43 -3.15
C ILE A 156 -16.60 -20.27 -4.03
N ILE A 157 -16.82 -21.53 -3.66
CA ILE A 157 -17.72 -22.45 -4.37
C ILE A 157 -19.10 -22.33 -3.76
N GLN A 158 -20.05 -21.81 -4.54
CA GLN A 158 -21.44 -21.66 -4.13
C GLN A 158 -22.35 -22.56 -5.00
N VAL A 159 -23.16 -23.37 -4.34
CA VAL A 159 -24.16 -24.23 -4.99
C VAL A 159 -25.50 -24.01 -4.29
N ASP A 160 -26.53 -23.66 -5.06
CA ASP A 160 -27.87 -23.38 -4.57
C ASP A 160 -27.91 -22.37 -3.40
N GLY A 161 -27.09 -21.32 -3.49
CA GLY A 161 -26.97 -20.28 -2.45
C GLY A 161 -26.18 -20.69 -1.22
N VAL A 162 -25.60 -21.89 -1.18
CA VAL A 162 -24.81 -22.40 -0.04
C VAL A 162 -23.33 -22.47 -0.40
N ILE A 163 -22.47 -21.86 0.44
CA ILE A 163 -21.01 -21.97 0.30
C ILE A 163 -20.61 -23.40 0.69
N ARG A 164 -19.86 -24.07 -0.19
CA ARG A 164 -19.42 -25.46 -0.03
C ARG A 164 -18.04 -25.62 0.57
N ASN A 165 -17.20 -24.60 0.45
CA ASN A 165 -15.80 -24.58 0.91
C ASN A 165 -15.55 -23.44 1.92
N GLY A 166 -16.38 -23.33 2.96
CA GLY A 166 -16.35 -22.25 3.94
C GLY A 166 -15.30 -22.40 5.05
N ASN A 167 -14.28 -23.24 4.88
CA ASN A 167 -13.21 -23.45 5.86
C ASN A 167 -11.85 -23.61 5.16
N PHE A 168 -10.73 -23.45 5.91
CA PHE A 168 -9.38 -23.50 5.35
C PHE A 168 -8.91 -24.90 4.90
N THR A 169 -9.71 -25.94 5.07
CA THR A 169 -9.42 -27.25 4.48
C THR A 169 -9.71 -27.23 2.98
N ASP A 170 -10.76 -26.52 2.59
CA ASP A 170 -11.30 -26.54 1.22
C ASP A 170 -11.14 -25.20 0.49
N TYR A 171 -11.02 -24.09 1.23
CA TYR A 171 -10.65 -22.79 0.70
C TYR A 171 -9.13 -22.64 0.82
N LEU A 172 -8.44 -22.85 -0.31
CA LEU A 172 -6.98 -22.93 -0.34
C LEU A 172 -6.37 -21.53 -0.36
N LEU A 173 -5.51 -21.23 0.60
CA LEU A 173 -4.66 -20.05 0.60
C LEU A 173 -3.22 -20.43 0.22
N PRO A 174 -2.47 -19.55 -0.47
CA PRO A 174 -1.05 -19.76 -0.68
C PRO A 174 -0.31 -19.87 0.67
N THR A 175 0.53 -20.89 0.76
CA THR A 175 1.46 -21.05 1.88
C THR A 175 2.79 -20.36 1.59
N PHE A 176 3.66 -20.27 2.57
CA PHE A 176 5.01 -19.74 2.38
C PHE A 176 5.80 -20.49 1.28
N LEU A 177 5.53 -21.80 1.10
CA LEU A 177 6.19 -22.62 0.09
C LEU A 177 5.67 -22.38 -1.34
N ASP A 178 4.48 -21.83 -1.47
CA ASP A 178 3.87 -21.50 -2.76
C ASP A 178 4.37 -20.17 -3.32
N MET A 179 4.95 -19.34 -2.43
CA MET A 179 5.41 -18.00 -2.81
C MET A 179 6.73 -18.06 -3.59
N PRO A 180 6.78 -17.44 -4.78
CA PRO A 180 8.03 -17.30 -5.52
C PRO A 180 8.89 -16.18 -4.92
N PRO A 181 10.19 -16.12 -5.26
CA PRO A 181 10.99 -14.92 -5.02
C PRO A 181 10.34 -13.69 -5.65
N VAL A 182 10.21 -12.62 -4.84
CA VAL A 182 9.69 -11.32 -5.28
C VAL A 182 10.85 -10.34 -5.43
N VAL A 183 11.00 -9.78 -6.63
CA VAL A 183 11.97 -8.73 -6.91
C VAL A 183 11.22 -7.41 -7.04
N ALA A 184 11.21 -6.62 -5.98
CA ALA A 184 10.49 -5.36 -5.94
C ALA A 184 11.42 -4.15 -6.11
N THR A 185 10.98 -3.18 -6.91
CA THR A 185 11.59 -1.87 -7.07
C THR A 185 10.60 -0.82 -6.58
N LEU A 186 10.99 -0.04 -5.59
CA LEU A 186 10.21 1.11 -5.13
C LEU A 186 10.51 2.31 -6.03
N ILE A 187 9.46 2.94 -6.54
CA ILE A 187 9.54 4.20 -7.25
C ILE A 187 9.00 5.26 -6.31
N GLU A 188 9.86 6.17 -5.92
CA GLU A 188 9.50 7.27 -5.02
C GLU A 188 9.23 8.53 -5.83
N GLN A 189 7.98 8.68 -6.26
CA GLN A 189 7.46 9.89 -6.88
C GLN A 189 6.48 10.56 -5.91
N PRO A 190 6.94 11.52 -5.08
CA PRO A 190 6.10 12.16 -4.08
C PRO A 190 4.80 12.71 -4.65
N ASP A 191 3.68 12.45 -3.98
CA ASP A 191 2.41 13.05 -4.33
C ASP A 191 2.29 14.41 -3.61
N PRO A 192 2.21 15.53 -4.33
CA PRO A 192 2.16 16.86 -3.72
C PRO A 192 0.90 17.11 -2.90
N LEU A 193 -0.16 16.33 -3.10
CA LEU A 193 -1.42 16.44 -2.37
C LEU A 193 -1.48 15.52 -1.14
N ALA A 194 -0.59 14.53 -1.07
CA ALA A 194 -0.57 13.57 0.01
C ALA A 194 0.18 14.10 1.24
N PRO A 195 -0.32 13.80 2.45
CA PRO A 195 0.48 14.00 3.65
C PRO A 195 1.82 13.28 3.52
N LEU A 196 2.92 14.00 3.74
CA LEU A 196 4.29 13.48 3.62
C LEU A 196 4.65 12.90 2.24
N GLY A 197 3.85 13.16 1.20
CA GLY A 197 4.09 12.69 -0.16
C GLY A 197 3.86 11.18 -0.39
N ALA A 198 3.30 10.45 0.58
CA ALA A 198 3.11 9.00 0.49
C ALA A 198 1.90 8.63 -0.37
N LYS A 199 1.98 7.51 -1.10
CA LYS A 199 0.87 6.89 -1.84
C LYS A 199 0.45 5.58 -1.18
N GLY A 200 -0.77 5.12 -1.47
CA GLY A 200 -1.27 3.84 -0.99
C GLY A 200 -0.53 2.66 -1.63
N VAL A 201 -0.18 1.66 -0.83
CA VAL A 201 0.57 0.47 -1.29
C VAL A 201 -0.11 -0.86 -0.88
N GLY A 202 -1.24 -0.80 -0.16
CA GLY A 202 -1.90 -2.02 0.31
C GLY A 202 -2.52 -2.85 -0.80
N GLU A 203 -3.28 -2.23 -1.71
CA GLU A 203 -4.04 -2.93 -2.76
C GLU A 203 -3.30 -3.05 -4.11
N PRO A 204 -2.49 -2.05 -4.56
CA PRO A 204 -1.85 -2.12 -5.87
C PRO A 204 -1.08 -3.40 -6.16
N PRO A 205 -0.33 -4.00 -5.22
CA PRO A 205 0.38 -5.25 -5.47
C PRO A 205 -0.53 -6.44 -5.78
N CYS A 206 -1.75 -6.47 -5.22
CA CYS A 206 -2.73 -7.51 -5.45
C CYS A 206 -3.44 -7.34 -6.81
N ILE A 207 -3.79 -6.10 -7.17
CA ILE A 207 -4.63 -5.80 -8.33
C ILE A 207 -4.00 -6.29 -9.64
N SER A 208 -2.71 -6.07 -9.85
CA SER A 208 -2.06 -6.37 -11.13
C SER A 208 -1.18 -7.63 -11.12
N SER A 209 -0.93 -8.26 -9.99
CA SER A 209 -0.19 -9.54 -9.93
C SER A 209 -1.02 -10.71 -10.48
N THR A 210 -2.31 -10.78 -10.16
CA THR A 210 -3.22 -11.80 -10.72
C THR A 210 -3.23 -11.81 -12.25
N PRO A 211 -3.52 -10.70 -12.95
CA PRO A 211 -3.49 -10.69 -14.42
C PRO A 211 -2.09 -10.92 -14.99
N ALA A 212 -1.02 -10.53 -14.31
CA ALA A 212 0.34 -10.82 -14.76
C ALA A 212 0.64 -12.33 -14.76
N ILE A 213 0.19 -13.05 -13.71
CA ILE A 213 0.33 -14.50 -13.63
C ILE A 213 -0.48 -15.17 -14.75
N VAL A 214 -1.76 -14.79 -14.94
CA VAL A 214 -2.61 -15.35 -15.99
C VAL A 214 -2.04 -15.07 -17.38
N ALA A 215 -1.50 -13.89 -17.62
CA ALA A 215 -0.84 -13.54 -18.88
C ALA A 215 0.39 -14.40 -19.15
N ALA A 216 1.20 -14.66 -18.12
CA ALA A 216 2.36 -15.54 -18.23
C ALA A 216 1.98 -17.00 -18.53
N ILE A 217 0.89 -17.50 -17.93
CA ILE A 217 0.35 -18.85 -18.25
C ILE A 217 -0.10 -18.91 -19.71
N ARG A 218 -0.84 -17.90 -20.19
CA ARG A 218 -1.26 -17.83 -21.60
C ARG A 218 -0.06 -17.83 -22.55
N ASP A 219 0.96 -17.08 -22.24
CA ASP A 219 2.18 -17.02 -23.05
C ASP A 219 2.89 -18.38 -23.08
N ALA A 220 3.02 -19.06 -21.95
CA ALA A 220 3.62 -20.39 -21.86
C ALA A 220 2.81 -21.43 -22.67
N LEU A 221 1.48 -21.41 -22.58
CA LEU A 221 0.60 -22.32 -23.34
C LEU A 221 0.69 -22.06 -24.85
N ALA A 222 0.71 -20.78 -25.25
CA ALA A 222 0.87 -20.41 -26.65
C ALA A 222 2.21 -20.91 -27.24
N GLN A 223 3.30 -20.81 -26.46
CA GLN A 223 4.61 -21.35 -26.84
C GLN A 223 4.58 -22.89 -26.98
N ALA A 224 3.77 -23.57 -26.19
CA ALA A 224 3.54 -25.02 -26.31
C ALA A 224 2.54 -25.39 -27.39
N GLY A 225 1.98 -24.45 -28.14
CA GLY A 225 0.96 -24.70 -29.19
C GLY A 225 -0.41 -25.04 -28.62
N VAL A 226 -0.68 -24.71 -27.36
CA VAL A 226 -1.95 -24.95 -26.67
C VAL A 226 -2.82 -23.71 -26.74
N ASP A 227 -4.00 -23.79 -27.31
CA ASP A 227 -5.00 -22.73 -27.32
C ASP A 227 -5.98 -22.95 -26.16
N ALA A 228 -5.74 -22.31 -25.03
CA ALA A 228 -6.59 -22.33 -23.84
C ALA A 228 -7.17 -20.95 -23.57
N PRO A 229 -8.49 -20.76 -23.68
CA PRO A 229 -9.14 -19.49 -23.39
C PRO A 229 -9.28 -19.25 -21.89
N LEU A 230 -8.17 -18.90 -21.21
CA LEU A 230 -8.17 -18.60 -19.79
C LEU A 230 -8.94 -17.28 -19.52
N ASN A 231 -10.24 -17.39 -19.28
CA ASN A 231 -11.14 -16.26 -19.11
C ASN A 231 -11.71 -16.14 -17.69
N ARG A 232 -11.22 -16.95 -16.77
CA ARG A 232 -11.58 -16.92 -15.34
C ARG A 232 -10.38 -17.16 -14.45
N VAL A 233 -10.52 -16.86 -13.18
CA VAL A 233 -9.62 -17.21 -12.09
C VAL A 233 -10.41 -17.90 -10.98
N PRO A 234 -9.78 -18.79 -10.21
CA PRO A 234 -8.42 -19.30 -10.38
C PRO A 234 -8.30 -20.17 -11.64
N VAL A 235 -7.11 -20.16 -12.26
CA VAL A 235 -6.78 -21.06 -13.36
C VAL A 235 -6.58 -22.46 -12.77
N ARG A 236 -7.40 -23.41 -13.17
CA ARG A 236 -7.38 -24.78 -12.66
C ARG A 236 -6.70 -25.73 -13.63
N PRO A 237 -6.21 -26.89 -13.17
CA PRO A 237 -5.64 -27.90 -14.06
C PRO A 237 -6.53 -28.23 -15.26
N GLY A 238 -7.84 -28.36 -15.06
CA GLY A 238 -8.79 -28.64 -16.15
C GLY A 238 -8.99 -27.50 -17.16
N ASP A 239 -8.50 -26.29 -16.90
CA ASP A 239 -8.52 -25.16 -17.85
C ASP A 239 -7.29 -25.21 -18.78
N ILE A 240 -6.26 -26.02 -18.44
CA ILE A 240 -4.96 -26.13 -19.12
C ILE A 240 -4.78 -27.49 -19.81
N CYS A 241 -5.24 -28.57 -19.17
CA CYS A 241 -5.04 -29.93 -19.67
C CYS A 241 -5.63 -30.14 -21.08
N LEU A 242 -4.84 -30.79 -21.92
CA LEU A 242 -5.22 -31.23 -23.27
C LEU A 242 -6.06 -32.50 -23.24
#